data_2e5a9d58bf4b13617225f2327a6aa621
#
_entry.id   2e5a9d58bf4b13617225f2327a6aa621
#
_cell.length_a   1.000
_cell.length_b   1.000
_cell.length_c   1.000
_cell.angle_alpha   90.00
_cell.angle_beta   90.00
_cell.angle_gamma   90.00
#
_symmetry.space_group_name_H-M   'P 1'
#
loop_
_entity.id
_entity.type
_entity.pdbx_description
1 polymer ?
#
loop_
_entity_poly.entity_id
_entity_poly.type
_entity_poly.pdbx_seq_one_letter_code
_entity_poly.pdbx_strand_id
1 'polypeptide(L)'
;EVLITVGFVCLVFLGLFYFFDLIDELQWIGKGRGGGYQVTHALTYVSFMVPSHIYEIMPIAVLIGTIAVMARMAQSSEFTILRTSGLGPVQALRTLLGLGLGFVVLTFVVGDYLAPLADRQGQLLKARHLQQITVGQTGAWLREKQPDTLRSVNIQSLSPDGDMKGIRIFEFDRQGVLLSFTQAAQGTFVDDQDAWRLQDVRRDEFSLVNGRRTELQRQHLNQLDWPSGITQDMVSVALLKPSRMGTIDLFQYIRHLQDNCLL
;
A
#
# COMPACT_ATOMS: atom_id res chain seq x y z
N GLU A 1 -30.12 -11.43 15.99
CA GLU A 1 -29.19 -12.54 16.24
C GLU A 1 -28.08 -12.59 15.23
N VAL A 2 -28.33 -12.55 13.89
CA VAL A 2 -27.28 -12.60 12.85
C VAL A 2 -26.21 -11.54 13.05
N LEU A 3 -26.57 -10.27 13.30
CA LEU A 3 -25.62 -9.19 13.55
C LEU A 3 -24.71 -9.48 14.75
N ILE A 4 -25.26 -10.00 15.85
CA ILE A 4 -24.49 -10.32 17.05
C ILE A 4 -23.52 -11.47 16.78
N THR A 5 -23.98 -12.51 16.09
CA THR A 5 -23.16 -13.68 15.77
C THR A 5 -22.04 -13.31 14.79
N VAL A 6 -22.33 -12.53 13.75
CA VAL A 6 -21.33 -12.01 12.81
C VAL A 6 -20.32 -11.13 13.54
N GLY A 7 -20.80 -10.22 14.42
CA GLY A 7 -19.93 -9.37 15.23
C GLY A 7 -19.01 -10.19 16.15
N PHE A 8 -19.53 -11.25 16.78
CA PHE A 8 -18.73 -12.16 17.60
C PHE A 8 -17.65 -12.88 16.79
N VAL A 9 -18.02 -13.43 15.63
CA VAL A 9 -17.05 -14.08 14.71
C VAL A 9 -15.98 -13.09 14.26
N CYS A 10 -16.37 -11.88 13.85
CA CYS A 10 -15.42 -10.82 13.52
C CYS A 10 -14.46 -10.52 14.68
N LEU A 11 -14.96 -10.41 15.90
CA LEU A 11 -14.15 -10.09 17.07
C LEU A 11 -13.11 -11.18 17.37
N VAL A 12 -13.49 -12.45 17.25
CA VAL A 12 -12.58 -13.59 17.44
C VAL A 12 -11.46 -13.56 16.42
N PHE A 13 -11.78 -13.38 15.12
CA PHE A 13 -10.75 -13.30 14.08
C PHE A 13 -9.89 -12.05 14.22
N LEU A 14 -10.48 -10.89 14.53
CA LEU A 14 -9.72 -9.67 14.78
C LEU A 14 -8.74 -9.82 15.94
N GLY A 15 -9.16 -10.48 17.03
CA GLY A 15 -8.26 -10.75 18.16
C GLY A 15 -7.05 -11.61 17.73
N LEU A 16 -7.29 -12.60 16.87
CA LEU A 16 -6.23 -13.44 16.32
C LEU A 16 -5.27 -12.66 15.41
N PHE A 17 -5.79 -11.88 14.46
CA PHE A 17 -4.97 -11.05 13.56
C PHE A 17 -4.22 -9.99 14.35
N TYR A 18 -4.87 -9.30 15.28
CA TYR A 18 -4.24 -8.30 16.14
C TYR A 18 -3.06 -8.89 16.93
N PHE A 19 -3.21 -10.12 17.41
CA PHE A 19 -2.16 -10.82 18.13
C PHE A 19 -0.96 -11.13 17.22
N PHE A 20 -1.18 -11.68 16.02
CA PHE A 20 -0.09 -11.97 15.08
C PHE A 20 0.61 -10.70 14.58
N ASP A 21 -0.15 -9.67 14.23
CA ASP A 21 0.41 -8.39 13.82
C ASP A 21 1.26 -7.76 14.93
N LEU A 22 0.80 -7.89 16.17
CA LEU A 22 1.57 -7.39 17.31
C LEU A 22 2.89 -8.15 17.47
N ILE A 23 2.90 -9.47 17.33
CA ILE A 23 4.13 -10.28 17.36
C ILE A 23 5.09 -9.83 16.25
N ASP A 24 4.59 -9.67 15.03
CA ASP A 24 5.40 -9.22 13.90
C ASP A 24 5.95 -7.81 14.11
N GLU A 25 5.19 -6.95 14.76
CA GLU A 25 5.62 -5.57 15.04
C GLU A 25 6.63 -5.49 16.20
N LEU A 26 6.60 -6.43 17.15
CA LEU A 26 7.54 -6.48 18.28
C LEU A 26 9.02 -6.55 17.83
N GLN A 27 9.31 -7.18 16.69
CA GLN A 27 10.67 -7.26 16.14
C GLN A 27 11.28 -5.89 15.75
N TRP A 28 10.45 -4.86 15.61
CA TRP A 28 10.88 -3.49 15.28
C TRP A 28 11.15 -2.63 16.50
N ILE A 29 10.80 -3.10 17.70
CA ILE A 29 11.01 -2.37 18.95
C ILE A 29 12.50 -2.15 19.19
N GLY A 30 12.85 -0.94 19.61
CA GLY A 30 14.23 -0.52 19.83
C GLY A 30 15.02 -0.15 18.56
N LYS A 31 14.45 -0.35 17.37
CA LYS A 31 15.04 0.11 16.11
C LYS A 31 14.63 1.55 15.84
N GLY A 32 15.58 2.42 15.50
CA GLY A 32 15.37 3.83 15.19
C GLY A 32 16.33 4.76 15.94
N ARG A 33 16.63 5.94 15.37
CA ARG A 33 17.50 6.95 15.99
C ARG A 33 16.69 7.78 17.01
N GLY A 34 17.23 7.98 18.20
CA GLY A 34 16.79 9.05 19.11
C GLY A 34 15.59 8.77 20.03
N GLY A 35 15.32 7.53 20.40
CA GLY A 35 14.24 7.21 21.35
C GLY A 35 13.54 5.90 21.08
N GLY A 36 13.87 5.27 19.99
CA GLY A 36 13.43 3.92 19.64
C GLY A 36 11.92 3.80 19.39
N TYR A 37 11.58 2.93 18.50
CA TYR A 37 10.22 2.49 18.32
C TYR A 37 9.78 1.73 19.58
N GLN A 38 8.76 2.25 20.28
CA GLN A 38 8.29 1.71 21.57
C GLN A 38 7.05 0.81 21.39
N VAL A 39 6.76 0.01 22.41
CA VAL A 39 5.58 -0.86 22.44
C VAL A 39 4.27 -0.08 22.22
N THR A 40 4.18 1.14 22.73
CA THR A 40 3.02 2.02 22.54
C THR A 40 2.81 2.39 21.07
N HIS A 41 3.89 2.61 20.33
CA HIS A 41 3.82 2.89 18.89
C HIS A 41 3.42 1.64 18.09
N ALA A 42 3.91 0.45 18.50
CA ALA A 42 3.51 -0.83 17.92
C ALA A 42 2.01 -1.09 18.10
N LEU A 43 1.49 -0.91 19.32
CA LEU A 43 0.05 -1.05 19.61
C LEU A 43 -0.79 -0.08 18.79
N THR A 44 -0.36 1.18 18.69
CA THR A 44 -1.09 2.19 17.90
C THR A 44 -1.06 1.84 16.41
N TYR A 45 0.09 1.38 15.89
CA TYR A 45 0.23 0.97 14.50
C TYR A 45 -0.69 -0.22 14.16
N VAL A 46 -0.67 -1.28 15.00
CA VAL A 46 -1.53 -2.45 14.81
C VAL A 46 -3.01 -2.08 14.91
N SER A 47 -3.38 -1.11 15.79
CA SER A 47 -4.74 -0.61 15.86
C SER A 47 -5.19 0.11 14.57
N PHE A 48 -4.30 0.78 13.85
CA PHE A 48 -4.58 1.35 12.54
C PHE A 48 -4.77 0.28 11.44
N MET A 49 -4.29 -0.95 11.63
CA MET A 49 -4.51 -2.04 10.67
C MET A 49 -5.88 -2.73 10.86
N VAL A 50 -6.56 -2.51 11.99
CA VAL A 50 -7.86 -3.13 12.29
C VAL A 50 -8.91 -2.92 11.19
N PRO A 51 -9.13 -1.73 10.61
CA PRO A 51 -10.11 -1.54 9.54
C PRO A 51 -9.83 -2.40 8.29
N SER A 52 -8.56 -2.57 7.91
CA SER A 52 -8.17 -3.43 6.80
C SER A 52 -8.50 -4.89 7.07
N HIS A 53 -8.24 -5.37 8.28
CA HIS A 53 -8.61 -6.74 8.68
C HIS A 53 -10.13 -6.94 8.75
N ILE A 54 -10.90 -5.95 9.21
CA ILE A 54 -12.38 -6.01 9.17
C ILE A 54 -12.84 -6.21 7.72
N TYR A 55 -12.29 -5.46 6.78
CA TYR A 55 -12.64 -5.59 5.36
C TYR A 55 -12.37 -7.01 4.84
N GLU A 56 -11.19 -7.58 5.15
CA GLU A 56 -10.79 -8.91 4.69
C GLU A 56 -11.63 -10.03 5.31
N ILE A 57 -11.98 -9.92 6.60
CA ILE A 57 -12.67 -10.95 7.37
C ILE A 57 -14.20 -10.89 7.15
N MET A 58 -14.75 -9.72 6.84
CA MET A 58 -16.19 -9.49 6.79
C MET A 58 -16.97 -10.53 5.96
N PRO A 59 -16.57 -10.88 4.71
CA PRO A 59 -17.30 -11.87 3.92
C PRO A 59 -17.36 -13.24 4.61
N ILE A 60 -16.25 -13.66 5.22
CA ILE A 60 -16.13 -14.95 5.91
C ILE A 60 -16.97 -14.93 7.22
N ALA A 61 -16.89 -13.84 7.96
CA ALA A 61 -17.65 -13.69 9.20
C ALA A 61 -19.17 -13.67 8.97
N VAL A 62 -19.63 -13.00 7.90
CA VAL A 62 -21.03 -12.98 7.49
C VAL A 62 -21.49 -14.37 7.07
N LEU A 63 -20.68 -15.11 6.32
CA LEU A 63 -20.98 -16.47 5.91
C LEU A 63 -21.13 -17.40 7.12
N ILE A 64 -20.12 -17.44 8.01
CA ILE A 64 -20.11 -18.29 9.20
C ILE A 64 -21.26 -17.89 10.13
N GLY A 65 -21.44 -16.59 10.39
CA GLY A 65 -22.48 -16.08 11.27
C GLY A 65 -23.89 -16.42 10.78
N THR A 66 -24.12 -16.28 9.48
CA THR A 66 -25.43 -16.63 8.86
C THR A 66 -25.69 -18.12 8.94
N ILE A 67 -24.73 -18.97 8.61
CA ILE A 67 -24.87 -20.43 8.70
C ILE A 67 -25.14 -20.85 10.14
N ALA A 68 -24.42 -20.30 11.11
CA ALA A 68 -24.60 -20.63 12.52
C ALA A 68 -26.02 -20.29 13.03
N VAL A 69 -26.53 -19.10 12.66
CA VAL A 69 -27.89 -18.69 13.04
C VAL A 69 -28.95 -19.56 12.36
N MET A 70 -28.80 -19.83 11.05
CA MET A 70 -29.72 -20.71 10.33
C MET A 70 -29.73 -22.13 10.90
N ALA A 71 -28.59 -22.69 11.23
CA ALA A 71 -28.49 -24.01 11.89
C ALA A 71 -29.21 -24.02 13.25
N ARG A 72 -29.03 -22.97 14.05
CA ARG A 72 -29.70 -22.83 15.35
C ARG A 72 -31.23 -22.75 15.19
N MET A 73 -31.71 -21.91 14.25
CA MET A 73 -33.14 -21.79 13.97
C MET A 73 -33.76 -23.10 13.48
N ALA A 74 -33.01 -23.88 12.67
CA ALA A 74 -33.47 -25.20 12.22
C ALA A 74 -33.57 -26.21 13.40
N GLN A 75 -32.65 -26.17 14.35
CA GLN A 75 -32.65 -27.06 15.52
C GLN A 75 -33.72 -26.70 16.53
N SER A 76 -33.97 -25.40 16.75
CA SER A 76 -34.96 -24.91 17.74
C SER A 76 -36.41 -24.95 17.28
N SER A 77 -36.69 -25.47 16.08
CA SER A 77 -38.02 -25.47 15.44
C SER A 77 -38.65 -24.08 15.25
N GLU A 78 -37.92 -23.01 15.49
CA GLU A 78 -38.37 -21.62 15.28
C GLU A 78 -38.73 -21.38 13.82
N PHE A 79 -38.01 -22.02 12.90
CA PHE A 79 -38.29 -21.97 11.45
C PHE A 79 -39.69 -22.53 11.14
N THR A 80 -40.12 -23.59 11.86
CA THR A 80 -41.43 -24.19 11.68
C THR A 80 -42.54 -23.24 12.20
N ILE A 81 -42.30 -22.57 13.32
CA ILE A 81 -43.22 -21.57 13.87
C ILE A 81 -43.37 -20.37 12.93
N LEU A 82 -42.25 -19.85 12.40
CA LEU A 82 -42.26 -18.77 11.40
C LEU A 82 -43.03 -19.16 10.13
N ARG A 83 -42.88 -20.39 9.68
CA ARG A 83 -43.60 -20.90 8.49
C ARG A 83 -45.09 -21.05 8.73
N THR A 84 -45.49 -21.52 9.89
CA THR A 84 -46.91 -21.67 10.27
C THR A 84 -47.59 -20.34 10.54
N SER A 85 -46.83 -19.30 10.92
CA SER A 85 -47.35 -17.93 11.08
C SER A 85 -47.49 -17.14 9.78
N GLY A 86 -47.31 -17.81 8.62
CA GLY A 86 -47.53 -17.20 7.29
C GLY A 86 -46.34 -16.54 6.63
N LEU A 87 -45.13 -16.74 7.17
CA LEU A 87 -43.90 -16.22 6.53
C LEU A 87 -43.61 -17.04 5.27
N GLY A 88 -43.88 -16.46 4.11
CA GLY A 88 -43.57 -17.09 2.84
C GLY A 88 -42.05 -17.14 2.57
N PRO A 89 -41.58 -18.15 1.81
CA PRO A 89 -40.14 -18.30 1.50
C PRO A 89 -39.57 -17.09 0.79
N VAL A 90 -40.34 -16.39 0.00
CA VAL A 90 -39.92 -15.15 -0.71
C VAL A 90 -39.69 -14.00 0.27
N GLN A 91 -40.51 -13.90 1.30
CA GLN A 91 -40.36 -12.85 2.31
C GLN A 91 -39.13 -13.08 3.20
N ALA A 92 -38.86 -14.33 3.56
CA ALA A 92 -37.64 -14.71 4.27
C ALA A 92 -36.39 -14.40 3.44
N LEU A 93 -36.41 -14.76 2.14
CA LEU A 93 -35.32 -14.47 1.21
C LEU A 93 -35.07 -12.95 1.08
N ARG A 94 -36.15 -12.16 0.94
CA ARG A 94 -36.04 -10.68 0.86
C ARG A 94 -35.39 -10.07 2.10
N THR A 95 -35.74 -10.58 3.28
CA THR A 95 -35.13 -10.13 4.55
C THR A 95 -33.64 -10.46 4.62
N LEU A 96 -33.26 -11.69 4.22
CA LEU A 96 -31.85 -12.11 4.16
C LEU A 96 -31.05 -11.32 3.14
N LEU A 97 -31.60 -11.07 1.94
CA LEU A 97 -30.97 -10.24 0.93
C LEU A 97 -30.79 -8.80 1.39
N GLY A 98 -31.79 -8.23 2.09
CA GLY A 98 -31.69 -6.89 2.68
C GLY A 98 -30.59 -6.80 3.75
N LEU A 99 -30.48 -7.82 4.61
CA LEU A 99 -29.41 -7.91 5.59
C LEU A 99 -28.04 -8.07 4.91
N GLY A 100 -27.94 -8.94 3.89
CA GLY A 100 -26.73 -9.13 3.10
C GLY A 100 -26.29 -7.84 2.40
N LEU A 101 -27.24 -7.09 1.82
CA LEU A 101 -26.95 -5.79 1.22
C LEU A 101 -26.40 -4.80 2.25
N GLY A 102 -26.94 -4.79 3.46
CA GLY A 102 -26.41 -3.98 4.56
C GLY A 102 -24.95 -4.29 4.87
N PHE A 103 -24.58 -5.58 4.91
CA PHE A 103 -23.19 -5.99 5.11
C PHE A 103 -22.29 -5.62 3.93
N VAL A 104 -22.78 -5.72 2.67
CA VAL A 104 -22.04 -5.29 1.49
C VAL A 104 -21.71 -3.80 1.56
N VAL A 105 -22.70 -2.96 1.88
CA VAL A 105 -22.49 -1.50 2.03
C VAL A 105 -21.49 -1.22 3.15
N LEU A 106 -21.64 -1.88 4.30
CA LEU A 106 -20.72 -1.73 5.44
C LEU A 106 -19.29 -2.11 5.04
N THR A 107 -19.12 -3.26 4.40
CA THR A 107 -17.81 -3.74 3.93
C THR A 107 -17.17 -2.77 2.95
N PHE A 108 -17.97 -2.24 2.01
CA PHE A 108 -17.50 -1.27 1.03
C PHE A 108 -17.05 0.04 1.72
N VAL A 109 -17.84 0.58 2.64
CA VAL A 109 -17.48 1.80 3.37
C VAL A 109 -16.20 1.62 4.19
N VAL A 110 -16.08 0.49 4.89
CA VAL A 110 -14.87 0.20 5.68
C VAL A 110 -13.66 0.02 4.77
N GLY A 111 -13.78 -0.76 3.69
CA GLY A 111 -12.65 -1.10 2.82
C GLY A 111 -12.18 0.05 1.94
N ASP A 112 -13.10 0.85 1.42
CA ASP A 112 -12.75 1.90 0.44
C ASP A 112 -12.41 3.26 1.09
N TYR A 113 -12.93 3.53 2.29
CA TYR A 113 -12.71 4.80 2.98
C TYR A 113 -11.91 4.65 4.28
N LEU A 114 -12.35 3.78 5.20
CA LEU A 114 -11.73 3.70 6.53
C LEU A 114 -10.36 3.00 6.49
N ALA A 115 -10.25 1.90 5.77
CA ALA A 115 -9.02 1.13 5.70
C ALA A 115 -7.85 1.93 5.10
N PRO A 116 -7.97 2.60 3.92
CA PRO A 116 -6.87 3.39 3.36
C PRO A 116 -6.46 4.57 4.25
N LEU A 117 -7.44 5.24 4.88
CA LEU A 117 -7.14 6.34 5.80
C LEU A 117 -6.37 5.88 7.03
N ALA A 118 -6.80 4.77 7.65
CA ALA A 118 -6.14 4.19 8.81
C ALA A 118 -4.75 3.67 8.46
N ASP A 119 -4.59 2.93 7.37
CA ASP A 119 -3.32 2.42 6.90
C ASP A 119 -2.32 3.55 6.63
N ARG A 120 -2.78 4.64 6.01
CA ARG A 120 -1.94 5.82 5.75
C ARG A 120 -1.42 6.44 7.06
N GLN A 121 -2.28 6.59 8.06
CA GLN A 121 -1.87 7.11 9.38
C GLN A 121 -0.89 6.17 10.09
N GLY A 122 -1.14 4.86 10.03
CA GLY A 122 -0.23 3.85 10.56
C GLY A 122 1.16 3.91 9.93
N GLN A 123 1.22 4.02 8.60
CA GLN A 123 2.49 4.14 7.88
C GLN A 123 3.24 5.42 8.21
N LEU A 124 2.55 6.56 8.32
CA LEU A 124 3.15 7.82 8.72
C LEU A 124 3.72 7.75 10.15
N LEU A 125 3.00 7.12 11.08
CA LEU A 125 3.47 6.89 12.44
C LEU A 125 4.75 6.05 12.45
N LYS A 126 4.77 4.95 11.71
CA LYS A 126 5.93 4.06 11.59
C LYS A 126 7.12 4.77 10.93
N ALA A 127 6.86 5.54 9.88
CA ALA A 127 7.86 6.32 9.17
C ALA A 127 8.55 7.36 10.06
N ARG A 128 7.77 8.08 10.88
CA ARG A 128 8.30 9.09 11.80
C ARG A 128 9.28 8.51 12.81
N HIS A 129 9.02 7.31 13.31
CA HIS A 129 9.83 6.69 14.36
C HIS A 129 10.99 5.84 13.82
N LEU A 130 10.81 5.18 12.69
CA LEU A 130 11.86 4.39 12.04
C LEU A 130 12.69 5.20 11.03
N GLN A 131 12.28 6.44 10.72
CA GLN A 131 12.89 7.32 9.72
C GLN A 131 13.02 6.68 8.31
N GLN A 132 12.19 5.70 8.01
CA GLN A 132 12.16 5.02 6.72
C GLN A 132 10.73 4.56 6.40
N ILE A 133 10.20 5.02 5.27
CA ILE A 133 9.08 4.37 4.62
C ILE A 133 9.68 3.31 3.71
N THR A 134 9.82 2.09 4.21
CA THR A 134 10.36 0.98 3.41
C THR A 134 9.20 0.25 2.76
N VAL A 135 9.10 0.32 1.46
CA VAL A 135 8.10 -0.41 0.68
C VAL A 135 8.79 -1.55 -0.03
N GLY A 136 8.57 -2.76 0.49
CA GLY A 136 9.09 -3.99 -0.10
C GLY A 136 10.63 -4.10 -0.08
N GLN A 137 11.15 -5.29 -0.34
CA GLN A 137 12.60 -5.54 -0.37
C GLN A 137 13.31 -4.91 -1.58
N THR A 138 12.56 -4.52 -2.62
CA THR A 138 13.12 -4.05 -3.91
C THR A 138 12.95 -2.55 -4.16
N GLY A 139 12.21 -1.81 -3.31
CA GLY A 139 11.88 -0.40 -3.54
C GLY A 139 10.85 -0.19 -4.67
N ALA A 140 10.53 1.06 -4.97
CA ALA A 140 9.65 1.43 -6.08
C ALA A 140 10.44 1.62 -7.37
N TRP A 141 9.84 1.19 -8.49
CA TRP A 141 10.34 1.41 -9.82
C TRP A 141 9.43 2.36 -10.58
N LEU A 142 9.99 3.46 -11.05
CA LEU A 142 9.31 4.44 -11.89
C LEU A 142 9.99 4.49 -13.24
N ARG A 143 9.21 4.73 -14.30
CA ARG A 143 9.72 4.95 -15.64
C ARG A 143 9.36 6.34 -16.10
N GLU A 144 10.32 7.02 -16.67
CA GLU A 144 10.15 8.33 -17.29
C GLU A 144 10.63 8.23 -18.74
N LYS A 145 9.74 8.59 -19.67
CA LYS A 145 10.06 8.61 -21.10
C LYS A 145 10.44 10.03 -21.49
N GLN A 146 11.63 10.22 -21.98
CA GLN A 146 12.08 11.46 -22.59
C GLN A 146 12.14 11.32 -24.12
N PRO A 147 12.23 12.42 -24.89
CA PRO A 147 12.19 12.36 -26.36
C PRO A 147 13.20 11.38 -26.98
N ASP A 148 14.39 11.26 -26.37
CA ASP A 148 15.49 10.45 -26.92
C ASP A 148 15.96 9.33 -25.98
N THR A 149 15.55 9.36 -24.71
CA THR A 149 16.02 8.41 -23.69
C THR A 149 14.86 7.87 -22.86
N LEU A 150 15.05 6.67 -22.34
CA LEU A 150 14.17 6.04 -21.36
C LEU A 150 14.91 5.99 -20.02
N ARG A 151 14.33 6.58 -18.99
CA ARG A 151 14.86 6.53 -17.63
C ARG A 151 14.07 5.57 -16.78
N SER A 152 14.75 4.65 -16.11
CA SER A 152 14.18 3.79 -15.09
C SER A 152 14.77 4.17 -13.74
N VAL A 153 13.91 4.57 -12.82
CA VAL A 153 14.29 5.08 -11.50
C VAL A 153 13.86 4.10 -10.44
N ASN A 154 14.78 3.63 -9.62
CA ASN A 154 14.51 2.83 -8.46
C ASN A 154 14.74 3.66 -7.20
N ILE A 155 13.75 3.72 -6.33
CA ILE A 155 13.78 4.47 -5.07
C ILE A 155 13.57 3.47 -3.95
N GLN A 156 14.53 3.36 -3.05
CA GLN A 156 14.48 2.37 -1.97
C GLN A 156 13.50 2.74 -0.87
N SER A 157 13.45 4.02 -0.50
CA SER A 157 12.54 4.51 0.53
C SER A 157 12.30 6.01 0.42
N LEU A 158 11.21 6.49 1.05
CA LEU A 158 10.90 7.90 1.21
C LEU A 158 11.06 8.29 2.69
N SER A 159 11.55 9.49 2.95
CA SER A 159 11.53 10.11 4.27
C SER A 159 10.11 10.62 4.61
N PRO A 160 9.75 10.82 5.88
CA PRO A 160 8.49 11.48 6.25
C PRO A 160 8.33 12.88 5.67
N ASP A 161 9.44 13.56 5.41
CA ASP A 161 9.49 14.90 4.83
C ASP A 161 9.36 14.89 3.29
N GLY A 162 9.25 13.69 2.69
CA GLY A 162 9.10 13.52 1.25
C GLY A 162 10.40 13.37 0.47
N ASP A 163 11.55 13.27 1.14
CA ASP A 163 12.85 13.07 0.50
C ASP A 163 13.04 11.60 0.07
N MET A 164 13.54 11.40 -1.14
CA MET A 164 13.93 10.08 -1.63
C MET A 164 15.25 9.62 -1.00
N LYS A 165 15.36 8.32 -0.69
CA LYS A 165 16.59 7.67 -0.21
C LYS A 165 16.92 6.44 -1.03
N GLY A 166 18.22 6.22 -1.28
CA GLY A 166 18.71 5.07 -2.01
C GLY A 166 18.25 5.07 -3.47
N ILE A 167 18.53 6.15 -4.18
CA ILE A 167 18.08 6.40 -5.54
C ILE A 167 19.05 5.75 -6.52
N ARG A 168 18.49 5.06 -7.55
CA ARG A 168 19.23 4.49 -8.66
C ARG A 168 18.52 4.87 -9.96
N ILE A 169 19.22 5.56 -10.84
CA ILE A 169 18.68 6.03 -12.13
C ILE A 169 19.44 5.32 -13.24
N PHE A 170 18.73 4.61 -14.07
CA PHE A 170 19.24 3.94 -15.27
C PHE A 170 18.71 4.70 -16.48
N GLU A 171 19.61 5.20 -17.33
CA GLU A 171 19.26 5.91 -18.56
C GLU A 171 19.62 5.06 -19.77
N PHE A 172 18.63 4.79 -20.62
CA PHE A 172 18.77 3.96 -21.82
C PHE A 172 18.50 4.80 -23.06
N ASP A 173 19.14 4.44 -24.16
CA ASP A 173 18.77 4.96 -25.48
C ASP A 173 17.48 4.32 -26.02
N ARG A 174 17.05 4.74 -27.23
CA ARG A 174 15.86 4.17 -27.90
C ARG A 174 16.03 2.68 -28.27
N GLN A 175 17.24 2.17 -28.30
CA GLN A 175 17.58 0.78 -28.64
C GLN A 175 17.71 -0.09 -27.38
N GLY A 176 17.50 0.49 -26.20
CA GLY A 176 17.58 -0.21 -24.89
C GLY A 176 19.03 -0.36 -24.40
N VAL A 177 19.98 0.39 -24.95
CA VAL A 177 21.38 0.39 -24.50
C VAL A 177 21.52 1.33 -23.31
N LEU A 178 22.14 0.88 -22.22
CA LEU A 178 22.40 1.72 -21.04
C LEU A 178 23.45 2.79 -21.37
N LEU A 179 23.05 4.04 -21.24
CA LEU A 179 23.91 5.22 -21.44
C LEU A 179 24.57 5.68 -20.17
N SER A 180 23.82 5.74 -19.07
CA SER A 180 24.35 6.15 -17.78
C SER A 180 23.67 5.40 -16.62
N PHE A 181 24.41 5.27 -15.53
CA PHE A 181 23.94 4.75 -14.26
C PHE A 181 24.29 5.74 -13.16
N THR A 182 23.27 6.28 -12.51
CA THR A 182 23.45 7.26 -11.44
C THR A 182 22.91 6.69 -10.13
N GLN A 183 23.72 6.76 -9.08
CA GLN A 183 23.34 6.43 -7.71
C GLN A 183 23.40 7.69 -6.86
N ALA A 184 22.39 7.90 -6.00
CA ALA A 184 22.40 8.98 -5.04
C ALA A 184 21.92 8.46 -3.67
N ALA A 185 22.49 9.00 -2.61
CA ALA A 185 22.11 8.63 -1.26
C ALA A 185 20.75 9.23 -0.88
N GLN A 186 20.52 10.49 -1.25
CA GLN A 186 19.31 11.24 -0.92
C GLN A 186 18.93 12.17 -2.07
N GLY A 187 17.63 12.46 -2.22
CA GLY A 187 17.09 13.42 -3.17
C GLY A 187 15.94 14.21 -2.54
N THR A 188 16.05 15.54 -2.55
CA THR A 188 15.04 16.48 -2.06
C THR A 188 14.37 17.16 -3.23
N PHE A 189 13.05 17.24 -3.24
CA PHE A 189 12.31 17.93 -4.29
C PHE A 189 12.41 19.44 -4.14
N VAL A 190 12.66 20.12 -5.25
CA VAL A 190 12.76 21.59 -5.32
C VAL A 190 11.59 22.09 -6.17
N ASP A 191 10.52 22.56 -5.51
CA ASP A 191 9.28 22.96 -6.17
C ASP A 191 9.47 24.07 -7.23
N ASP A 192 10.38 25.02 -6.98
CA ASP A 192 10.64 26.15 -7.87
C ASP A 192 11.24 25.73 -9.23
N GLN A 193 11.81 24.55 -9.34
CA GLN A 193 12.57 24.10 -10.51
C GLN A 193 12.02 22.82 -11.14
N ASP A 194 10.95 22.22 -10.58
CA ASP A 194 10.46 20.88 -10.96
C ASP A 194 11.61 19.86 -11.06
N ALA A 195 12.52 19.89 -10.10
CA ALA A 195 13.74 19.10 -10.13
C ALA A 195 14.03 18.47 -8.76
N TRP A 196 14.71 17.33 -8.80
CA TRP A 196 15.22 16.69 -7.61
C TRP A 196 16.67 17.06 -7.39
N ARG A 197 16.98 17.57 -6.21
CA ARG A 197 18.35 17.82 -5.74
C ARG A 197 18.91 16.58 -5.11
N LEU A 198 19.76 15.89 -5.86
CA LEU A 198 20.41 14.65 -5.44
C LEU A 198 21.69 14.97 -4.67
N GLN A 199 21.97 14.19 -3.61
CA GLN A 199 23.17 14.33 -2.78
C GLN A 199 23.95 13.02 -2.76
N ASP A 200 25.28 13.13 -2.62
CA ASP A 200 26.24 12.00 -2.68
C ASP A 200 26.04 11.17 -3.96
N VAL A 201 26.25 11.81 -5.10
CA VAL A 201 25.93 11.24 -6.41
C VAL A 201 27.16 10.57 -7.01
N ARG A 202 26.99 9.30 -7.40
CA ARG A 202 27.94 8.56 -8.26
C ARG A 202 27.30 8.35 -9.60
N ARG A 203 27.95 8.84 -10.65
CA ARG A 203 27.48 8.70 -12.02
C ARG A 203 28.52 8.00 -12.85
N ASP A 204 28.13 6.88 -13.45
CA ASP A 204 28.93 6.11 -14.41
C ASP A 204 28.31 6.30 -15.80
N GLU A 205 29.09 6.82 -16.75
CA GLU A 205 28.70 6.99 -18.15
C GLU A 205 29.32 5.90 -19.00
N PHE A 206 28.55 5.34 -19.92
CA PHE A 206 28.94 4.21 -20.76
C PHE A 206 28.88 4.59 -22.22
N SER A 207 29.86 4.13 -23.01
CA SER A 207 29.80 4.15 -24.46
C SER A 207 30.02 2.77 -25.06
N LEU A 208 29.58 2.62 -26.30
CA LEU A 208 29.87 1.44 -27.11
C LEU A 208 31.13 1.70 -27.92
N VAL A 209 32.22 1.02 -27.56
CA VAL A 209 33.47 1.02 -28.35
C VAL A 209 33.63 -0.38 -28.92
N ASN A 210 33.71 -0.50 -30.27
CA ASN A 210 33.85 -1.77 -30.99
C ASN A 210 32.80 -2.85 -30.59
N GLY A 211 31.57 -2.45 -30.38
CA GLY A 211 30.48 -3.37 -29.96
C GLY A 211 30.57 -3.88 -28.52
N ARG A 212 31.55 -3.40 -27.75
CA ARG A 212 31.65 -3.72 -26.31
C ARG A 212 31.35 -2.48 -25.49
N ARG A 213 30.63 -2.70 -24.41
CA ARG A 213 30.30 -1.66 -23.43
C ARG A 213 31.57 -1.31 -22.64
N THR A 214 31.99 -0.04 -22.70
CA THR A 214 33.14 0.47 -21.97
C THR A 214 32.69 1.62 -21.10
N GLU A 215 33.08 1.61 -19.83
CA GLU A 215 32.89 2.74 -18.92
C GLU A 215 33.82 3.88 -19.40
N LEU A 216 33.20 5.02 -19.74
CA LEU A 216 33.93 6.19 -20.18
C LEU A 216 34.41 7.07 -19.05
N GLN A 217 33.53 7.30 -18.10
CA GLN A 217 33.77 8.26 -17.04
C GLN A 217 32.98 7.92 -15.77
N ARG A 218 33.70 7.88 -14.67
CA ARG A 218 33.10 7.83 -13.32
C ARG A 218 33.23 9.19 -12.67
N GLN A 219 32.12 9.75 -12.23
CA GLN A 219 32.06 11.02 -11.54
C GLN A 219 31.47 10.84 -10.14
N HIS A 220 32.06 11.52 -9.18
CA HIS A 220 31.49 11.65 -7.84
C HIS A 220 31.16 13.13 -7.62
N LEU A 221 29.88 13.42 -7.41
CA LEU A 221 29.36 14.77 -7.24
C LEU A 221 28.73 14.89 -5.87
N ASN A 222 29.04 15.92 -5.13
CA ASN A 222 28.41 16.17 -3.83
C ASN A 222 26.92 16.46 -4.00
N GLN A 223 26.55 17.10 -5.13
CA GLN A 223 25.18 17.50 -5.43
C GLN A 223 24.98 17.51 -6.95
N LEU A 224 23.77 17.09 -7.36
CA LEU A 224 23.32 17.12 -8.76
C LEU A 224 21.84 17.50 -8.79
N ASP A 225 21.49 18.56 -9.48
CA ASP A 225 20.10 18.89 -9.76
C ASP A 225 19.62 18.05 -10.96
N TRP A 226 18.64 17.18 -10.71
CA TRP A 226 18.10 16.25 -11.68
C TRP A 226 16.69 16.69 -12.09
N PRO A 227 16.52 17.29 -13.28
CA PRO A 227 15.20 17.64 -13.81
C PRO A 227 14.44 16.35 -14.17
N SER A 228 13.26 16.19 -13.62
CA SER A 228 12.44 15.01 -13.82
C SER A 228 10.95 15.37 -13.68
N GLY A 229 10.12 14.77 -14.54
CA GLY A 229 8.67 14.85 -14.42
C GLY A 229 8.09 14.00 -13.28
N ILE A 230 8.94 13.29 -12.53
CA ILE A 230 8.53 12.50 -11.37
C ILE A 230 8.32 13.44 -10.19
N THR A 231 7.06 13.65 -9.82
CA THR A 231 6.68 14.49 -8.68
C THR A 231 6.76 13.72 -7.35
N GLN A 232 6.78 14.44 -6.23
CA GLN A 232 6.76 13.86 -4.89
C GLN A 232 5.51 12.98 -4.66
N ASP A 233 4.36 13.39 -5.19
CA ASP A 233 3.12 12.61 -5.10
C ASP A 233 3.22 11.29 -5.88
N MET A 234 3.81 11.30 -7.07
CA MET A 234 4.04 10.07 -7.85
C MET A 234 4.94 9.08 -7.11
N VAL A 235 6.00 9.56 -6.47
CA VAL A 235 6.89 8.72 -5.66
C VAL A 235 6.15 8.16 -4.46
N SER A 236 5.36 8.97 -3.78
CA SER A 236 4.56 8.55 -2.63
C SER A 236 3.56 7.44 -3.00
N VAL A 237 2.85 7.61 -4.12
CA VAL A 237 1.89 6.64 -4.64
C VAL A 237 2.60 5.35 -5.09
N ALA A 238 3.72 5.45 -5.81
CA ALA A 238 4.48 4.29 -6.27
C ALA A 238 5.08 3.46 -5.13
N LEU A 239 5.32 4.10 -3.99
CA LEU A 239 5.78 3.44 -2.77
C LEU A 239 4.63 2.82 -1.95
N LEU A 240 3.37 3.15 -2.19
CA LEU A 240 2.22 2.49 -1.57
C LEU A 240 1.96 1.14 -2.25
N LYS A 241 1.72 0.08 -1.46
CA LYS A 241 1.30 -1.19 -2.04
C LYS A 241 -0.07 -1.02 -2.70
N PRO A 242 -0.28 -1.45 -3.95
CA PRO A 242 -1.58 -1.34 -4.64
C PRO A 242 -2.74 -1.96 -3.85
N SER A 243 -2.46 -3.01 -3.07
CA SER A 243 -3.45 -3.66 -2.20
C SER A 243 -3.97 -2.79 -1.05
N ARG A 244 -3.37 -1.63 -0.81
CA ARG A 244 -3.76 -0.68 0.24
C ARG A 244 -4.28 0.65 -0.31
N MET A 245 -4.49 0.73 -1.61
CA MET A 245 -5.08 1.89 -2.26
C MET A 245 -6.60 1.78 -2.28
N GLY A 246 -7.29 2.90 -2.05
CA GLY A 246 -8.72 2.99 -2.30
C GLY A 246 -9.03 2.86 -3.80
N THR A 247 -10.27 2.53 -4.14
CA THR A 247 -10.70 2.34 -5.54
C THR A 247 -10.40 3.56 -6.41
N ILE A 248 -10.59 4.76 -5.88
CA ILE A 248 -10.34 6.03 -6.60
C ILE A 248 -8.84 6.23 -6.86
N ASP A 249 -8.00 6.01 -5.85
CA ASP A 249 -6.54 6.13 -5.97
C ASP A 249 -5.98 5.11 -6.96
N LEU A 250 -6.52 3.87 -6.94
CA LEU A 250 -6.15 2.82 -7.88
C LEU A 250 -6.52 3.19 -9.32
N PHE A 251 -7.70 3.79 -9.55
CA PHE A 251 -8.12 4.28 -10.87
C PHE A 251 -7.19 5.38 -11.39
N GLN A 252 -6.82 6.34 -10.55
CA GLN A 252 -5.87 7.39 -10.90
C GLN A 252 -4.49 6.81 -11.22
N TYR A 253 -4.03 5.83 -10.44
CA TYR A 253 -2.77 5.14 -10.67
C TYR A 253 -2.78 4.35 -11.99
N ILE A 254 -3.85 3.61 -12.29
CA ILE A 254 -4.02 2.89 -13.56
C ILE A 254 -4.01 3.86 -14.75
N ARG A 255 -4.73 4.97 -14.64
CA ARG A 255 -4.77 5.99 -15.69
C ARG A 255 -3.40 6.60 -15.93
N HIS A 256 -2.67 6.91 -14.86
CA HIS A 256 -1.29 7.39 -14.95
C HIS A 256 -0.35 6.36 -15.59
N LEU A 257 -0.49 5.07 -15.25
CA LEU A 257 0.26 3.99 -15.89
C LEU A 257 -0.09 3.86 -17.38
N GLN A 258 -1.36 3.97 -17.75
CA GLN A 258 -1.79 3.93 -19.14
C GLN A 258 -1.22 5.10 -19.94
N ASP A 259 -1.22 6.31 -19.40
CA ASP A 259 -0.68 7.50 -20.06
C ASP A 259 0.84 7.42 -20.22
N ASN A 260 1.56 6.72 -19.32
CA ASN A 260 3.01 6.58 -19.35
C ASN A 260 3.52 5.21 -19.87
N CYS A 261 2.66 4.20 -20.01
CA CYS A 261 3.02 2.86 -20.49
C CYS A 261 2.41 2.52 -21.85
N LEU A 262 1.63 3.40 -22.46
CA LEU A 262 1.21 3.21 -23.83
C LEU A 262 2.34 3.63 -24.76
N LEU A 263 3.18 2.68 -25.00
CA LEU A 263 3.68 2.13 -26.27
C LEU A 263 4.91 1.28 -26.05
#